data_fcd31d87e17f3c1677e17eda62497e01
#
_entry.id   fcd31d87e17f3c1677e17eda62497e01
#
_cell.length_a   1.000
_cell.length_b   1.000
_cell.length_c   1.000
_cell.angle_alpha   90.00
_cell.angle_beta   90.00
_cell.angle_gamma   90.00
#
_symmetry.space_group_name_H-M   'P 1'
#
loop_
_entity.id
_entity.type
_entity.pdbx_description
1 polymer ?
#
loop_
_entity_poly.entity_id
_entity_poly.type
_entity_poly.pdbx_seq_one_letter_code
_entity_poly.pdbx_strand_id
1 'polypeptide(L)'
;MPWAFEMWQLYKEGGLGDVTYAVCEYLHDCTSIWPQITYGDPNHWRNLMRPTFYCTHSLGPIITATGRRPVQVTGYECPRLDYSLETMGIRFGAGIEMVTLDNGAVVKSLHGQVCRHDANGWNFQLYCQKGMMESGRFREQKQLNVFRVDESDYGHGTWERYDPVNEIAREYVRKSSIGKGHGGADFYAPYFFIEKILGRPDGQWSIDVYQALDMGICGILAWRSALNGNIPIAVPDLRDPAQRDAWRSDNACTAPAVAGDQLLPVTSYPCPEVTAEKYEEVRQIFLQGEEKRKKEVK
;
A
#
# COMPACT_ATOMS: atom_id res chain seq x y z
N MET A 1 -11.46 0.81 -4.57
CA MET A 1 -11.54 1.55 -5.85
C MET A 1 -12.14 0.62 -6.91
N PRO A 2 -13.03 1.12 -7.82
CA PRO A 2 -13.69 0.26 -8.80
C PRO A 2 -12.72 -0.53 -9.69
N TRP A 3 -11.68 0.11 -10.23
CA TRP A 3 -10.69 -0.57 -11.06
C TRP A 3 -9.95 -1.71 -10.35
N ALA A 4 -9.64 -1.57 -9.05
CA ALA A 4 -8.97 -2.62 -8.28
C ALA A 4 -9.89 -3.82 -8.04
N PHE A 5 -11.17 -3.54 -7.80
CA PHE A 5 -12.18 -4.58 -7.66
C PHE A 5 -12.42 -5.32 -8.97
N GLU A 6 -12.48 -4.59 -10.09
CA GLU A 6 -12.60 -5.16 -11.43
C GLU A 6 -11.41 -6.04 -11.79
N MET A 7 -10.16 -5.60 -11.50
CA MET A 7 -8.96 -6.44 -11.66
C MET A 7 -9.10 -7.76 -10.90
N TRP A 8 -9.62 -7.72 -9.67
CA TRP A 8 -9.85 -8.91 -8.87
C TRP A 8 -10.89 -9.84 -9.52
N GLN A 9 -12.00 -9.30 -9.97
CA GLN A 9 -13.05 -10.08 -10.64
C GLN A 9 -12.51 -10.74 -11.92
N LEU A 10 -11.89 -9.96 -12.81
CA LEU A 10 -11.33 -10.45 -14.07
C LEU A 10 -10.24 -11.51 -13.87
N TYR A 11 -9.37 -11.32 -12.87
CA TYR A 11 -8.37 -12.34 -12.55
C TYR A 11 -9.02 -13.63 -12.05
N LYS A 12 -10.02 -13.53 -11.18
CA LYS A 12 -10.75 -14.67 -10.63
C LYS A 12 -11.52 -15.45 -11.70
N GLU A 13 -11.99 -14.78 -12.76
CA GLU A 13 -12.62 -15.42 -13.92
C GLU A 13 -11.65 -16.30 -14.72
N GLY A 14 -10.33 -16.09 -14.58
CA GLY A 14 -9.29 -16.96 -15.12
C GLY A 14 -8.94 -16.75 -16.58
N GLY A 15 -9.64 -15.87 -17.30
CA GLY A 15 -9.43 -15.66 -18.75
C GLY A 15 -8.06 -15.08 -19.13
N LEU A 16 -7.34 -14.46 -18.18
CA LEU A 16 -6.01 -13.91 -18.41
C LEU A 16 -4.87 -14.88 -18.04
N GLY A 17 -5.19 -16.03 -17.46
CA GLY A 17 -4.19 -16.96 -16.95
C GLY A 17 -3.50 -16.45 -15.67
N ASP A 18 -2.43 -17.15 -15.25
CA ASP A 18 -1.74 -16.82 -14.02
C ASP A 18 -0.80 -15.62 -14.17
N VAL A 19 -0.61 -14.89 -13.07
CA VAL A 19 0.30 -13.73 -13.01
C VAL A 19 1.74 -14.16 -13.24
N THR A 20 2.48 -13.36 -14.00
CA THR A 20 3.93 -13.54 -14.24
C THR A 20 4.74 -12.39 -13.68
N TYR A 21 4.22 -11.17 -13.76
CA TYR A 21 4.83 -9.95 -13.25
C TYR A 21 3.76 -8.92 -12.86
N ALA A 22 4.07 -8.09 -11.88
CA ALA A 22 3.21 -6.96 -11.54
C ALA A 22 4.02 -5.72 -11.14
N VAL A 23 3.47 -4.55 -11.42
CA VAL A 23 3.91 -3.26 -10.89
C VAL A 23 2.79 -2.69 -10.05
N CYS A 24 3.12 -2.22 -8.87
CA CYS A 24 2.18 -1.53 -8.01
C CYS A 24 2.85 -0.32 -7.35
N GLU A 25 2.25 0.84 -7.56
CA GLU A 25 2.77 2.11 -7.08
C GLU A 25 1.68 2.86 -6.32
N TYR A 26 2.02 3.35 -5.14
CA TYR A 26 1.19 4.26 -4.37
C TYR A 26 2.05 5.45 -3.90
N LEU A 27 2.05 6.51 -4.69
CA LEU A 27 2.83 7.71 -4.44
C LEU A 27 1.99 8.70 -3.66
N HIS A 28 2.49 9.11 -2.51
CA HIS A 28 1.77 10.02 -1.63
C HIS A 28 2.73 10.97 -0.91
N ASP A 29 2.75 12.23 -1.33
CA ASP A 29 3.40 13.29 -0.59
C ASP A 29 2.55 13.67 0.64
N CYS A 30 3.02 13.25 1.81
CA CYS A 30 2.35 13.54 3.07
C CYS A 30 2.71 14.91 3.67
N THR A 31 3.56 15.70 3.01
CA THR A 31 4.07 16.98 3.56
C THR A 31 2.93 17.91 3.98
N SER A 32 1.91 18.06 3.14
CA SER A 32 0.78 18.95 3.42
C SER A 32 -0.14 18.49 4.56
N ILE A 33 -0.21 17.18 4.80
CA ILE A 33 -1.07 16.61 5.86
C ILE A 33 -0.27 16.22 7.11
N TRP A 34 1.05 16.38 7.09
CA TRP A 34 1.92 15.97 8.19
C TRP A 34 1.55 16.58 9.54
N PRO A 35 1.21 17.89 9.61
CA PRO A 35 0.75 18.51 10.87
C PRO A 35 -0.50 17.84 11.42
N GLN A 36 -1.46 17.43 10.58
CA GLN A 36 -2.72 16.81 11.02
C GLN A 36 -2.53 15.38 11.49
N ILE A 37 -1.51 14.68 11.02
CA ILE A 37 -1.30 13.27 11.36
C ILE A 37 -0.24 13.05 12.44
N THR A 38 0.58 14.08 12.77
CA THR A 38 1.62 13.99 13.81
C THR A 38 1.42 15.01 14.95
N TYR A 39 0.59 16.04 14.74
CA TYR A 39 0.35 17.13 15.69
C TYR A 39 1.60 17.91 16.12
N GLY A 40 2.71 17.74 15.37
CA GLY A 40 4.03 18.24 15.77
C GLY A 40 4.63 17.54 16.98
N ASP A 41 4.14 16.37 17.35
CA ASP A 41 4.69 15.56 18.45
C ASP A 41 5.95 14.82 17.98
N PRO A 42 7.13 15.10 18.56
CA PRO A 42 8.37 14.41 18.20
C PRO A 42 8.33 12.90 18.45
N ASN A 43 7.50 12.46 19.42
CA ASN A 43 7.37 11.06 19.78
C ASN A 43 6.25 10.33 19.01
N HIS A 44 5.57 11.02 18.10
CA HIS A 44 4.50 10.39 17.34
C HIS A 44 5.06 9.22 16.51
N TRP A 45 4.38 8.08 16.55
CA TRP A 45 4.83 6.84 15.90
C TRP A 45 5.07 6.97 14.39
N ARG A 46 4.40 7.90 13.71
CA ARG A 46 4.61 8.14 12.28
C ARG A 46 6.01 8.69 11.96
N ASN A 47 6.65 9.38 12.90
CA ASN A 47 8.05 9.79 12.74
C ASN A 47 9.02 8.60 12.71
N LEU A 48 8.56 7.44 13.18
CA LEU A 48 9.31 6.19 13.26
C LEU A 48 8.89 5.18 12.18
N MET A 49 7.76 5.41 11.51
CA MET A 49 7.25 4.55 10.46
C MET A 49 8.12 4.64 9.21
N ARG A 50 8.45 3.50 8.65
CA ARG A 50 9.24 3.45 7.41
C ARG A 50 8.33 3.37 6.19
N PRO A 51 8.78 3.89 5.02
CA PRO A 51 7.96 3.82 3.81
C PRO A 51 7.51 2.40 3.50
N THR A 52 8.41 1.41 3.60
CA THR A 52 8.11 0.00 3.34
C THR A 52 6.96 -0.55 4.21
N PHE A 53 6.69 0.01 5.41
CA PHE A 53 5.58 -0.43 6.26
C PHE A 53 4.20 -0.07 5.72
N TYR A 54 4.14 0.76 4.68
CA TYR A 54 2.90 1.19 4.05
C TYR A 54 2.56 0.40 2.78
N CYS A 55 3.29 -0.68 2.53
CA CYS A 55 3.19 -1.52 1.33
C CYS A 55 1.81 -2.11 1.05
N THR A 56 0.94 -2.19 2.06
CA THR A 56 -0.43 -2.67 1.88
C THR A 56 -1.24 -1.86 0.87
N HIS A 57 -0.87 -0.58 0.65
CA HIS A 57 -1.52 0.28 -0.35
C HIS A 57 -1.06 -0.01 -1.78
N SER A 58 0.17 -0.47 -1.96
CA SER A 58 0.73 -0.84 -3.26
C SER A 58 0.59 -2.34 -3.52
N LEU A 59 1.17 -3.18 -2.67
CA LEU A 59 1.19 -4.63 -2.82
C LEU A 59 -0.18 -5.29 -2.61
N GLY A 60 -1.00 -4.72 -1.70
CA GLY A 60 -2.29 -5.29 -1.30
C GLY A 60 -3.24 -5.61 -2.45
N PRO A 61 -3.50 -4.69 -3.40
CA PRO A 61 -4.35 -5.00 -4.55
C PRO A 61 -3.87 -6.19 -5.38
N ILE A 62 -2.57 -6.39 -5.53
CA ILE A 62 -2.01 -7.52 -6.29
C ILE A 62 -2.20 -8.84 -5.54
N ILE A 63 -1.85 -8.89 -4.25
CA ILE A 63 -2.07 -10.08 -3.41
C ILE A 63 -3.55 -10.41 -3.32
N THR A 64 -4.41 -9.40 -3.16
CA THR A 64 -5.86 -9.61 -3.10
C THR A 64 -6.40 -10.15 -4.42
N ALA A 65 -6.03 -9.55 -5.55
CA ALA A 65 -6.54 -9.95 -6.85
C ALA A 65 -6.07 -11.35 -7.24
N THR A 66 -4.78 -11.67 -7.01
CA THR A 66 -4.19 -12.94 -7.44
C THR A 66 -4.39 -14.07 -6.45
N GLY A 67 -4.60 -13.77 -5.17
CA GLY A 67 -4.60 -14.78 -4.10
C GLY A 67 -3.24 -15.44 -3.88
N ARG A 68 -2.18 -14.96 -4.55
CA ARG A 68 -0.82 -15.52 -4.46
C ARG A 68 -0.14 -15.07 -3.18
N ARG A 69 0.67 -15.94 -2.60
CA ARG A 69 1.41 -15.69 -1.37
C ARG A 69 2.83 -15.17 -1.68
N PRO A 70 3.34 -14.14 -0.99
CA PRO A 70 4.74 -13.76 -1.05
C PRO A 70 5.62 -14.85 -0.40
N VAL A 71 6.75 -15.15 -1.02
CA VAL A 71 7.73 -16.14 -0.50
C VAL A 71 9.11 -15.54 -0.24
N GLN A 72 9.43 -14.42 -0.90
CA GLN A 72 10.70 -13.71 -0.73
C GLN A 72 10.49 -12.22 -0.99
N VAL A 73 11.25 -11.37 -0.30
CA VAL A 73 11.26 -9.94 -0.53
C VAL A 73 12.66 -9.37 -0.46
N THR A 74 12.96 -8.42 -1.35
CA THR A 74 14.14 -7.55 -1.30
C THR A 74 13.65 -6.11 -1.21
N GLY A 75 14.20 -5.33 -0.27
CA GLY A 75 13.79 -3.98 -0.01
C GLY A 75 14.86 -2.95 -0.34
N TYR A 76 14.40 -1.75 -0.72
CA TYR A 76 15.25 -0.58 -0.98
C TYR A 76 14.60 0.65 -0.35
N GLU A 77 15.43 1.54 0.19
CA GLU A 77 15.01 2.87 0.60
C GLU A 77 15.43 3.89 -0.46
N CYS A 78 14.49 4.73 -0.91
CA CYS A 78 14.81 5.89 -1.75
C CYS A 78 15.24 7.07 -0.87
N PRO A 79 16.11 7.94 -1.36
CA PRO A 79 16.48 9.15 -0.63
C PRO A 79 15.26 10.00 -0.26
N ARG A 80 15.30 10.62 0.91
CA ARG A 80 14.28 11.59 1.32
C ARG A 80 14.32 12.83 0.43
N LEU A 81 13.23 13.58 0.43
CA LEU A 81 13.21 14.91 -0.17
C LEU A 81 13.64 15.96 0.85
N ASP A 82 14.62 16.76 0.50
CA ASP A 82 15.11 17.86 1.37
C ASP A 82 13.98 18.81 1.73
N TYR A 83 13.11 19.15 0.78
CA TYR A 83 11.91 19.95 1.03
C TYR A 83 11.06 19.42 2.19
N SER A 84 10.82 18.12 2.25
CA SER A 84 9.96 17.52 3.29
C SER A 84 10.64 17.51 4.65
N LEU A 85 11.95 17.35 4.67
CA LEU A 85 12.76 17.51 5.89
C LEU A 85 12.73 18.96 6.37
N GLU A 86 13.04 19.91 5.51
CA GLU A 86 13.13 21.33 5.83
C GLU A 86 11.80 21.94 6.29
N THR A 87 10.68 21.51 5.67
CA THR A 87 9.36 22.07 5.99
C THR A 87 8.66 21.37 7.15
N MET A 88 8.74 20.04 7.23
CA MET A 88 7.92 19.24 8.15
C MET A 88 8.73 18.26 9.02
N GLY A 89 10.05 18.22 8.89
CA GLY A 89 10.88 17.30 9.65
C GLY A 89 10.71 15.83 9.22
N ILE A 90 10.24 15.56 7.99
CA ILE A 90 10.08 14.20 7.47
C ILE A 90 11.45 13.67 7.06
N ARG A 91 11.88 12.56 7.68
CA ARG A 91 13.24 12.01 7.55
C ARG A 91 13.37 10.84 6.57
N PHE A 92 12.34 10.51 5.86
CA PHE A 92 12.29 9.36 4.94
C PHE A 92 11.73 9.74 3.57
N GLY A 93 12.07 8.96 2.56
CA GLY A 93 11.57 9.07 1.19
C GLY A 93 10.51 8.02 0.87
N ALA A 94 10.75 7.27 -0.21
CA ALA A 94 9.93 6.13 -0.60
C ALA A 94 10.63 4.80 -0.28
N GLY A 95 9.85 3.72 -0.29
CA GLY A 95 10.32 2.35 -0.20
C GLY A 95 9.95 1.55 -1.44
N ILE A 96 10.85 0.65 -1.85
CA ILE A 96 10.61 -0.30 -2.94
C ILE A 96 10.73 -1.71 -2.36
N GLU A 97 9.78 -2.56 -2.68
CA GLU A 97 9.86 -3.99 -2.47
C GLU A 97 9.85 -4.72 -3.82
N MET A 98 10.82 -5.62 -4.01
CA MET A 98 10.78 -6.66 -5.04
C MET A 98 10.32 -7.95 -4.35
N VAL A 99 9.10 -8.36 -4.63
CA VAL A 99 8.44 -9.49 -3.96
C VAL A 99 8.31 -10.66 -4.94
N THR A 100 8.81 -11.83 -4.58
CA THR A 100 8.57 -13.07 -5.32
C THR A 100 7.35 -13.77 -4.73
N LEU A 101 6.40 -14.14 -5.58
CA LEU A 101 5.21 -14.89 -5.22
C LEU A 101 5.44 -16.41 -5.30
N ASP A 102 4.53 -17.18 -4.73
CA ASP A 102 4.61 -18.65 -4.63
C ASP A 102 4.57 -19.40 -5.97
N ASN A 103 4.12 -18.74 -7.05
CA ASN A 103 4.20 -19.24 -8.42
C ASN A 103 5.46 -18.77 -9.18
N GLY A 104 6.37 -18.06 -8.52
CA GLY A 104 7.58 -17.48 -9.10
C GLY A 104 7.40 -16.11 -9.75
N ALA A 105 6.19 -15.57 -9.82
CA ALA A 105 5.95 -14.21 -10.31
C ALA A 105 6.67 -13.17 -9.45
N VAL A 106 7.10 -12.08 -10.07
CA VAL A 106 7.77 -10.98 -9.38
C VAL A 106 6.88 -9.75 -9.36
N VAL A 107 6.75 -9.13 -8.20
CA VAL A 107 6.00 -7.88 -8.00
C VAL A 107 6.96 -6.77 -7.61
N LYS A 108 6.99 -5.68 -8.38
CA LYS A 108 7.63 -4.42 -8.01
C LYS A 108 6.60 -3.55 -7.28
N SER A 109 6.81 -3.31 -6.00
CA SER A 109 5.99 -2.42 -5.17
C SER A 109 6.77 -1.17 -4.82
N LEU A 110 6.18 0.00 -5.05
CA LEU A 110 6.75 1.32 -4.71
C LEU A 110 5.70 2.14 -3.97
N HIS A 111 6.06 2.68 -2.83
CA HIS A 111 5.17 3.57 -2.09
C HIS A 111 5.95 4.62 -1.30
N GLY A 112 5.27 5.71 -1.00
CA GLY A 112 5.81 6.84 -0.28
C GLY A 112 6.05 8.05 -1.15
N GLN A 113 7.08 8.82 -0.83
CA GLN A 113 7.33 10.13 -1.40
C GLN A 113 8.58 10.11 -2.28
N VAL A 114 8.40 10.23 -3.59
CA VAL A 114 9.49 10.30 -4.60
C VAL A 114 9.67 11.68 -5.19
N CYS A 115 8.62 12.50 -5.17
CA CYS A 115 8.68 13.93 -5.53
C CYS A 115 7.50 14.68 -4.89
N ARG A 116 7.48 16.02 -5.07
CA ARG A 116 6.46 16.88 -4.46
C ARG A 116 5.10 16.70 -5.13
N HIS A 117 4.07 17.03 -4.39
CA HIS A 117 2.63 17.12 -4.68
C HIS A 117 2.09 16.48 -5.97
N ASP A 118 2.59 16.88 -7.12
CA ASP A 118 1.97 16.59 -8.42
C ASP A 118 2.22 15.17 -8.93
N ALA A 119 3.11 14.43 -8.25
CA ALA A 119 3.35 13.02 -8.54
C ALA A 119 2.53 12.08 -7.66
N ASN A 120 1.66 12.62 -6.82
CA ASN A 120 0.75 11.80 -6.03
C ASN A 120 -0.18 11.02 -6.96
N GLY A 121 -0.12 9.72 -6.88
CA GLY A 121 -0.89 8.87 -7.75
C GLY A 121 -0.72 7.40 -7.43
N TRP A 122 -1.31 6.61 -8.25
CA TRP A 122 -1.17 5.15 -8.22
C TRP A 122 -0.93 4.64 -9.64
N ASN A 123 -0.31 3.47 -9.72
CA ASN A 123 -0.18 2.73 -10.95
C ASN A 123 -0.15 1.24 -10.61
N PHE A 124 -1.07 0.49 -11.21
CA PHE A 124 -1.17 -0.95 -11.00
C PHE A 124 -1.20 -1.63 -12.34
N GLN A 125 -0.22 -2.48 -12.58
CA GLN A 125 -0.10 -3.28 -13.79
C GLN A 125 0.01 -4.74 -13.39
N LEU A 126 -0.83 -5.59 -13.94
CA LEU A 126 -0.86 -7.02 -13.71
C LEU A 126 -0.67 -7.74 -15.03
N TYR A 127 0.51 -8.30 -15.24
CA TYR A 127 0.86 -9.08 -16.42
C TYR A 127 0.60 -10.55 -16.14
N CYS A 128 -0.18 -11.18 -17.01
CA CYS A 128 -0.57 -12.57 -16.92
C CYS A 128 -0.17 -13.30 -18.19
N GLN A 129 -0.26 -14.64 -18.18
CA GLN A 129 0.16 -15.47 -19.31
C GLN A 129 -0.61 -15.20 -20.61
N LYS A 130 -1.86 -14.72 -20.53
CA LYS A 130 -2.77 -14.52 -21.67
C LYS A 130 -3.27 -13.07 -21.79
N GLY A 131 -2.61 -12.13 -21.13
CA GLY A 131 -2.98 -10.72 -21.21
C GLY A 131 -2.45 -9.90 -20.05
N MET A 132 -2.93 -8.66 -19.96
CA MET A 132 -2.58 -7.78 -18.85
C MET A 132 -3.73 -6.84 -18.49
N MET A 133 -3.65 -6.28 -17.30
CA MET A 133 -4.53 -5.21 -16.83
C MET A 133 -3.70 -4.04 -16.31
N GLU A 134 -4.16 -2.83 -16.56
CA GLU A 134 -3.50 -1.61 -16.08
C GLU A 134 -4.52 -0.58 -15.61
N SER A 135 -4.32 -0.02 -14.40
CA SER A 135 -5.09 1.12 -13.91
C SER A 135 -4.63 2.42 -14.54
N GLY A 136 -5.47 3.45 -14.51
CA GLY A 136 -5.04 4.82 -14.83
C GLY A 136 -3.96 5.29 -13.85
N ARG A 137 -2.96 6.03 -14.35
CA ARG A 137 -1.82 6.53 -13.55
C ARG A 137 -2.19 7.72 -12.66
N PHE A 138 -3.05 8.59 -13.15
CA PHE A 138 -3.43 9.81 -12.43
C PHE A 138 -4.73 9.61 -11.65
N ARG A 139 -4.89 10.33 -10.54
CA ARG A 139 -6.05 10.21 -9.64
C ARG A 139 -7.40 10.43 -10.34
N GLU A 140 -7.42 11.25 -11.36
CA GLU A 140 -8.60 11.56 -12.17
C GLU A 140 -8.97 10.41 -13.12
N GLN A 141 -8.00 9.57 -13.47
CA GLN A 141 -8.20 8.45 -14.37
C GLN A 141 -8.79 7.27 -13.60
N LYS A 142 -10.04 6.94 -13.90
CA LYS A 142 -10.79 5.82 -13.30
C LYS A 142 -10.75 4.57 -14.16
N GLN A 143 -10.15 4.69 -15.34
CA GLN A 143 -10.15 3.66 -16.38
C GLN A 143 -9.33 2.44 -15.98
N LEU A 144 -9.79 1.30 -16.47
CA LEU A 144 -9.04 0.06 -16.55
C LEU A 144 -8.75 -0.23 -18.01
N ASN A 145 -7.49 -0.52 -18.33
CA ASN A 145 -7.07 -1.03 -19.61
C ASN A 145 -6.86 -2.54 -19.46
N VAL A 146 -7.45 -3.32 -20.36
CA VAL A 146 -7.32 -4.78 -20.38
C VAL A 146 -6.84 -5.21 -21.75
N PHE A 147 -5.72 -5.92 -21.81
CA PHE A 147 -5.23 -6.58 -23.02
C PHE A 147 -5.50 -8.07 -22.92
N ARG A 148 -6.05 -8.67 -23.97
CA ARG A 148 -6.26 -10.11 -24.10
C ARG A 148 -5.53 -10.61 -25.34
N VAL A 149 -4.70 -11.64 -25.18
CA VAL A 149 -4.05 -12.33 -26.29
C VAL A 149 -5.11 -13.04 -27.13
N ASP A 150 -4.97 -12.99 -28.45
CA ASP A 150 -5.69 -13.87 -29.37
C ASP A 150 -4.91 -15.18 -29.53
N GLU A 151 -5.39 -16.25 -28.92
CA GLU A 151 -4.72 -17.55 -28.98
C GLU A 151 -4.74 -18.17 -30.40
N SER A 152 -5.58 -17.67 -31.29
CA SER A 152 -5.69 -18.13 -32.68
C SER A 152 -4.75 -17.40 -33.65
N ASP A 153 -4.19 -16.27 -33.22
CA ASP A 153 -3.35 -15.43 -34.09
C ASP A 153 -2.10 -14.96 -33.33
N TYR A 154 -0.98 -15.58 -33.61
CA TYR A 154 0.31 -15.29 -32.97
C TYR A 154 0.71 -13.82 -33.10
N GLY A 155 0.84 -13.14 -31.96
CA GLY A 155 1.29 -11.75 -31.89
C GLY A 155 0.17 -10.72 -31.94
N HIS A 156 -1.07 -11.13 -31.99
CA HIS A 156 -2.23 -10.25 -31.93
C HIS A 156 -2.99 -10.37 -30.61
N GLY A 157 -3.81 -9.38 -30.33
CA GLY A 157 -4.69 -9.30 -29.18
C GLY A 157 -5.52 -8.04 -29.22
N THR A 158 -6.44 -7.91 -28.29
CA THR A 158 -7.36 -6.78 -28.21
C THR A 158 -7.16 -5.99 -26.94
N TRP A 159 -7.19 -4.66 -27.09
CA TRP A 159 -7.26 -3.73 -25.99
C TRP A 159 -8.68 -3.26 -25.75
N GLU A 160 -9.09 -3.34 -24.49
CA GLU A 160 -10.31 -2.72 -24.01
C GLU A 160 -9.94 -1.62 -23.01
N ARG A 161 -10.68 -0.51 -23.07
CA ARG A 161 -10.56 0.58 -22.09
C ARG A 161 -11.93 1.03 -21.66
N TYR A 162 -12.20 1.00 -20.36
CA TYR A 162 -13.48 1.40 -19.82
C TYR A 162 -13.36 1.89 -18.38
N ASP A 163 -14.40 2.58 -17.89
CA ASP A 163 -14.53 3.00 -16.50
C ASP A 163 -15.33 1.92 -15.74
N PRO A 164 -14.67 1.08 -14.93
CA PRO A 164 -15.37 0.04 -14.19
C PRO A 164 -16.29 0.63 -13.13
N VAL A 165 -17.43 -0.01 -12.95
CA VAL A 165 -18.44 0.39 -11.96
C VAL A 165 -18.73 -0.79 -11.05
N ASN A 166 -18.47 -0.62 -9.75
CA ASN A 166 -18.88 -1.63 -8.78
C ASN A 166 -20.39 -1.51 -8.51
N GLU A 167 -21.15 -2.52 -8.90
CA GLU A 167 -22.61 -2.58 -8.69
C GLU A 167 -22.99 -3.19 -7.33
N ILE A 168 -22.04 -3.86 -6.64
CA ILE A 168 -22.32 -4.46 -5.34
C ILE A 168 -22.64 -3.36 -4.34
N ALA A 169 -23.73 -3.54 -3.62
CA ALA A 169 -24.22 -2.61 -2.60
C ALA A 169 -24.34 -1.14 -3.06
N ARG A 170 -24.39 -0.89 -4.37
CA ARG A 170 -24.41 0.45 -4.98
C ARG A 170 -25.47 1.39 -4.39
N GLU A 171 -26.62 0.84 -4.03
CA GLU A 171 -27.69 1.63 -3.41
C GLU A 171 -27.30 2.16 -2.03
N TYR A 172 -26.63 1.34 -1.21
CA TYR A 172 -26.14 1.75 0.10
C TYR A 172 -25.02 2.78 -0.02
N VAL A 173 -24.11 2.59 -0.97
CA VAL A 173 -23.02 3.55 -1.26
C VAL A 173 -23.56 4.92 -1.64
N ARG A 174 -24.61 4.96 -2.48
CA ARG A 174 -25.24 6.22 -2.90
C ARG A 174 -25.90 6.96 -1.73
N LYS A 175 -26.47 6.24 -0.76
CA LYS A 175 -27.14 6.80 0.42
C LYS A 175 -26.13 7.20 1.52
N SER A 176 -24.91 6.67 1.49
CA SER A 176 -23.90 6.89 2.52
C SER A 176 -22.97 8.05 2.17
N SER A 177 -22.71 8.93 3.13
CA SER A 177 -21.64 9.94 3.04
C SER A 177 -20.24 9.29 2.99
N ILE A 178 -20.09 8.13 3.63
CA ILE A 178 -18.85 7.33 3.68
C ILE A 178 -18.51 6.76 2.29
N GLY A 179 -19.51 6.46 1.46
CA GLY A 179 -19.33 5.90 0.13
C GLY A 179 -18.60 6.80 -0.88
N LYS A 180 -18.30 8.05 -0.49
CA LYS A 180 -17.56 9.02 -1.33
C LYS A 180 -16.06 9.05 -1.04
N GLY A 181 -15.62 8.57 0.14
CA GLY A 181 -14.22 8.54 0.53
C GLY A 181 -13.42 7.46 -0.22
N HIS A 182 -12.20 7.78 -0.60
CA HIS A 182 -11.24 6.88 -1.27
C HIS A 182 -11.84 6.06 -2.43
N GLY A 183 -12.71 6.68 -3.25
CA GLY A 183 -13.39 5.99 -4.36
C GLY A 183 -14.35 4.89 -3.93
N GLY A 184 -14.91 4.98 -2.71
CA GLY A 184 -15.83 4.01 -2.11
C GLY A 184 -15.15 2.96 -1.21
N ALA A 185 -13.81 2.93 -1.12
CA ALA A 185 -13.10 1.94 -0.33
C ALA A 185 -13.48 2.00 1.17
N ASP A 186 -13.75 3.19 1.70
CA ASP A 186 -14.18 3.39 3.09
C ASP A 186 -15.50 2.69 3.42
N PHE A 187 -16.36 2.49 2.41
CA PHE A 187 -17.58 1.73 2.55
C PHE A 187 -17.36 0.24 2.30
N TYR A 188 -16.71 -0.13 1.19
CA TYR A 188 -16.63 -1.53 0.77
C TYR A 188 -15.79 -2.41 1.69
N ALA A 189 -14.70 -1.89 2.26
CA ALA A 189 -13.86 -2.69 3.14
C ALA A 189 -14.61 -3.21 4.38
N PRO A 190 -15.28 -2.36 5.20
CA PRO A 190 -16.11 -2.83 6.31
C PRO A 190 -17.35 -3.59 5.84
N TYR A 191 -17.96 -3.24 4.70
CA TYR A 191 -19.11 -3.95 4.16
C TYR A 191 -18.78 -5.43 3.89
N PHE A 192 -17.75 -5.70 3.08
CA PHE A 192 -17.36 -7.07 2.77
C PHE A 192 -16.91 -7.85 4.01
N PHE A 193 -16.25 -7.18 4.95
CA PHE A 193 -15.87 -7.81 6.21
C PHE A 193 -17.08 -8.25 7.04
N ILE A 194 -18.11 -7.40 7.16
CA ILE A 194 -19.37 -7.73 7.85
C ILE A 194 -20.10 -8.84 7.11
N GLU A 195 -20.20 -8.78 5.79
CA GLU A 195 -20.82 -9.83 4.97
C GLU A 195 -20.14 -11.19 5.17
N LYS A 196 -18.81 -11.20 5.33
CA LYS A 196 -18.05 -12.41 5.64
C LYS A 196 -18.39 -12.97 7.04
N ILE A 197 -18.49 -12.11 8.06
CA ILE A 197 -18.91 -12.53 9.41
C ILE A 197 -20.31 -13.12 9.39
N LEU A 198 -21.21 -12.55 8.59
CA LEU A 198 -22.60 -13.00 8.48
C LEU A 198 -22.77 -14.21 7.57
N GLY A 199 -21.72 -14.70 6.94
CA GLY A 199 -21.76 -15.84 6.01
C GLY A 199 -22.53 -15.57 4.72
N ARG A 200 -22.62 -14.32 4.29
CA ARG A 200 -23.35 -13.90 3.09
C ARG A 200 -22.48 -13.92 1.84
N PRO A 201 -23.10 -14.00 0.62
CA PRO A 201 -22.35 -14.16 -0.64
C PRO A 201 -21.27 -13.10 -0.87
N ASP A 202 -21.54 -11.84 -0.56
CA ASP A 202 -20.60 -10.74 -0.77
C ASP A 202 -19.35 -10.83 0.12
N GLY A 203 -19.41 -11.62 1.20
CA GLY A 203 -18.26 -11.92 2.06
C GLY A 203 -17.10 -12.60 1.35
N GLN A 204 -17.32 -13.17 0.15
CA GLN A 204 -16.25 -13.71 -0.70
C GLN A 204 -15.21 -12.66 -1.12
N TRP A 205 -15.58 -11.40 -1.11
CA TRP A 205 -14.73 -10.27 -1.47
C TRP A 205 -13.97 -9.67 -0.28
N SER A 206 -14.06 -10.28 0.89
CA SER A 206 -13.26 -9.90 2.06
C SER A 206 -11.99 -10.74 2.11
N ILE A 207 -10.84 -10.09 2.30
CA ILE A 207 -9.60 -10.79 2.59
C ILE A 207 -9.68 -11.52 3.94
N ASP A 208 -8.86 -12.54 4.12
CA ASP A 208 -8.67 -13.19 5.43
C ASP A 208 -7.46 -12.61 6.18
N VAL A 209 -7.31 -13.05 7.44
CA VAL A 209 -6.21 -12.57 8.31
C VAL A 209 -4.84 -12.91 7.73
N TYR A 210 -4.68 -14.04 7.07
CA TYR A 210 -3.40 -14.45 6.51
C TYR A 210 -3.03 -13.65 5.26
N GLN A 211 -4.00 -13.34 4.40
CA GLN A 211 -3.78 -12.43 3.28
C GLN A 211 -3.37 -11.03 3.78
N ALA A 212 -4.02 -10.55 4.85
CA ALA A 212 -3.65 -9.27 5.47
C ALA A 212 -2.22 -9.30 6.05
N LEU A 213 -1.83 -10.41 6.69
CA LEU A 213 -0.47 -10.61 7.20
C LEU A 213 0.55 -10.70 6.06
N ASP A 214 0.26 -11.44 5.00
CA ASP A 214 1.12 -11.56 3.81
C ASP A 214 1.43 -10.19 3.19
N MET A 215 0.44 -9.29 3.12
CA MET A 215 0.65 -7.92 2.65
C MET A 215 1.57 -7.12 3.57
N GLY A 216 1.33 -7.17 4.89
CA GLY A 216 2.02 -6.32 5.86
C GLY A 216 3.44 -6.76 6.15
N ILE A 217 3.68 -8.08 6.25
CA ILE A 217 5.01 -8.63 6.60
C ILE A 217 6.06 -8.33 5.53
N CYS A 218 5.65 -8.23 4.26
CA CYS A 218 6.57 -7.86 3.18
C CYS A 218 7.28 -6.55 3.45
N GLY A 219 6.55 -5.52 3.89
CA GLY A 219 7.15 -4.22 4.18
C GLY A 219 8.08 -4.23 5.39
N ILE A 220 7.78 -5.05 6.42
CA ILE A 220 8.63 -5.23 7.59
C ILE A 220 9.95 -5.88 7.18
N LEU A 221 9.88 -6.96 6.41
CA LEU A 221 11.06 -7.70 5.95
C LEU A 221 11.84 -6.91 4.88
N ALA A 222 11.17 -6.15 4.02
CA ALA A 222 11.81 -5.26 3.06
C ALA A 222 12.65 -4.19 3.76
N TRP A 223 12.17 -3.65 4.90
CA TRP A 223 12.98 -2.74 5.69
C TRP A 223 14.25 -3.40 6.22
N ARG A 224 14.15 -4.61 6.75
CA ARG A 224 15.32 -5.40 7.20
C ARG A 224 16.28 -5.70 6.06
N SER A 225 15.75 -6.01 4.87
CA SER A 225 16.55 -6.20 3.66
C SER A 225 17.34 -4.92 3.33
N ALA A 226 16.69 -3.76 3.31
CA ALA A 226 17.34 -2.47 3.03
C ALA A 226 18.47 -2.14 4.01
N LEU A 227 18.28 -2.43 5.31
CA LEU A 227 19.30 -2.24 6.34
C LEU A 227 20.47 -3.20 6.23
N ASN A 228 20.31 -4.34 5.57
CA ASN A 228 21.31 -5.40 5.41
C ASN A 228 21.86 -5.48 3.98
N GLY A 229 21.97 -4.34 3.27
CA GLY A 229 22.58 -4.29 1.96
C GLY A 229 21.69 -4.85 0.84
N ASN A 230 20.38 -4.78 1.01
CA ASN A 230 19.38 -5.20 0.03
C ASN A 230 19.41 -6.71 -0.28
N ILE A 231 19.72 -7.53 0.70
CA ILE A 231 19.70 -8.98 0.55
C ILE A 231 18.26 -9.52 0.52
N PRO A 232 17.97 -10.57 -0.27
CA PRO A 232 16.67 -11.22 -0.24
C PRO A 232 16.38 -11.85 1.13
N ILE A 233 15.15 -11.68 1.61
CA ILE A 233 14.67 -12.28 2.87
C ILE A 233 13.47 -13.16 2.57
N ALA A 234 13.47 -14.38 3.10
CA ALA A 234 12.33 -15.29 2.98
C ALA A 234 11.13 -14.77 3.78
N VAL A 235 9.95 -14.83 3.17
CA VAL A 235 8.68 -14.45 3.83
C VAL A 235 8.09 -15.72 4.46
N PRO A 236 7.90 -15.75 5.80
CA PRO A 236 7.33 -16.91 6.47
C PRO A 236 5.87 -17.13 6.07
N ASP A 237 5.45 -18.39 6.02
CA ASP A 237 4.04 -18.72 5.97
C ASP A 237 3.46 -18.75 7.38
N LEU A 238 2.77 -17.70 7.76
CA LEU A 238 2.18 -17.61 9.11
C LEU A 238 0.94 -18.49 9.30
N ARG A 239 0.51 -19.23 8.26
CA ARG A 239 -0.48 -20.31 8.36
C ARG A 239 0.15 -21.55 9.02
N ASP A 240 1.44 -21.75 8.77
CA ASP A 240 2.22 -22.82 9.41
C ASP A 240 2.55 -22.44 10.86
N PRO A 241 2.06 -23.20 11.87
CA PRO A 241 2.34 -22.93 13.28
C PRO A 241 3.83 -22.89 13.61
N ALA A 242 4.65 -23.74 13.00
CA ALA A 242 6.09 -23.80 13.28
C ALA A 242 6.80 -22.53 12.80
N GLN A 243 6.48 -22.05 11.60
CA GLN A 243 7.03 -20.82 11.10
C GLN A 243 6.52 -19.61 11.91
N ARG A 244 5.23 -19.56 12.22
CA ARG A 244 4.65 -18.51 13.06
C ARG A 244 5.30 -18.46 14.45
N ASP A 245 5.55 -19.60 15.07
CA ASP A 245 6.10 -19.65 16.41
C ASP A 245 7.56 -19.18 16.47
N ALA A 246 8.31 -19.35 15.38
CA ALA A 246 9.67 -18.83 15.26
C ALA A 246 9.74 -17.28 15.32
N TRP A 247 8.64 -16.60 15.01
CA TRP A 247 8.56 -15.13 15.00
C TRP A 247 7.91 -14.53 16.26
N ARG A 248 7.51 -15.33 17.24
CA ARG A 248 6.81 -14.84 18.44
C ARG A 248 7.62 -13.87 19.29
N SER A 249 8.92 -14.00 19.30
CA SER A 249 9.84 -13.16 20.08
C SER A 249 10.50 -12.08 19.23
N ASP A 250 10.06 -11.91 18.00
CA ASP A 250 10.59 -10.90 17.10
C ASP A 250 9.88 -9.57 17.35
N ASN A 251 10.58 -8.66 18.03
CA ASN A 251 10.17 -7.29 18.30
C ASN A 251 10.98 -6.26 17.49
N ALA A 252 11.79 -6.71 16.52
CA ALA A 252 12.68 -5.85 15.78
C ALA A 252 11.89 -4.82 14.93
N CYS A 253 11.92 -3.58 15.39
CA CYS A 253 11.24 -2.46 14.77
C CYS A 253 11.97 -1.12 15.07
N THR A 254 11.47 -0.05 14.52
CA THR A 254 12.02 1.31 14.69
C THR A 254 11.49 2.06 15.92
N ALA A 255 10.60 1.44 16.72
CA ALA A 255 10.00 2.06 17.90
C ALA A 255 10.73 1.61 19.19
N PRO A 256 11.50 2.50 19.85
CA PRO A 256 12.30 2.13 21.00
C PRO A 256 11.50 1.50 22.15
N ALA A 257 10.28 1.98 22.37
CA ALA A 257 9.43 1.49 23.46
C ALA A 257 8.99 0.01 23.28
N VAL A 258 9.07 -0.53 22.05
CA VAL A 258 8.64 -1.88 21.70
C VAL A 258 9.84 -2.79 21.40
N ALA A 259 10.83 -2.25 20.69
CA ALA A 259 11.94 -3.03 20.14
C ALA A 259 12.92 -3.53 21.21
N GLY A 260 13.11 -2.77 22.31
CA GLY A 260 14.12 -3.08 23.30
C GLY A 260 15.53 -3.14 22.68
N ASP A 261 16.21 -4.27 22.88
CA ASP A 261 17.54 -4.57 22.31
C ASP A 261 17.49 -4.90 20.79
N GLN A 262 16.32 -5.06 20.21
CA GLN A 262 16.12 -5.31 18.78
C GLN A 262 15.79 -4.02 17.99
N LEU A 263 16.16 -2.85 18.51
CA LEU A 263 15.86 -1.58 17.85
C LEU A 263 16.57 -1.46 16.49
N LEU A 264 15.77 -1.19 15.45
CA LEU A 264 16.26 -0.96 14.10
C LEU A 264 16.45 0.52 13.80
N PRO A 265 17.44 0.88 12.97
CA PRO A 265 17.60 2.24 12.46
C PRO A 265 16.35 2.71 11.73
N VAL A 266 16.10 4.02 11.78
CA VAL A 266 14.95 4.65 11.11
C VAL A 266 15.22 5.02 9.65
N THR A 267 16.45 4.89 9.17
CA THR A 267 16.85 5.08 7.77
C THR A 267 18.13 4.30 7.51
N SER A 268 18.34 3.83 6.29
CA SER A 268 19.61 3.24 5.83
C SER A 268 20.64 4.30 5.45
N TYR A 269 20.23 5.57 5.37
CA TYR A 269 21.07 6.74 5.13
C TYR A 269 21.45 7.43 6.44
N PRO A 270 22.40 8.36 6.41
CA PRO A 270 22.63 9.24 7.55
C PRO A 270 21.33 9.93 7.99
N CYS A 271 20.96 9.72 9.26
CA CYS A 271 19.71 10.25 9.79
C CYS A 271 19.90 11.70 10.25
N PRO A 272 19.24 12.69 9.66
CA PRO A 272 19.31 14.06 10.14
C PRO A 272 18.54 14.20 11.45
N GLU A 273 19.05 15.05 12.32
CA GLU A 273 18.29 15.49 13.48
C GLU A 273 17.20 16.49 13.06
N VAL A 274 16.06 16.38 13.68
CA VAL A 274 14.97 17.35 13.56
C VAL A 274 14.91 18.10 14.88
N THR A 275 15.06 19.41 14.83
CA THR A 275 15.14 20.24 16.04
C THR A 275 13.79 20.37 16.74
N ALA A 276 13.81 20.69 18.04
CA ALA A 276 12.59 20.93 18.81
C ALA A 276 11.75 22.10 18.22
N GLU A 277 12.46 23.11 17.68
CA GLU A 277 11.82 24.26 17.03
C GLU A 277 11.04 23.82 15.79
N LYS A 278 11.57 22.88 15.00
CA LYS A 278 10.86 22.33 13.83
C LYS A 278 9.58 21.60 14.22
N TYR A 279 9.61 20.80 15.27
CA TYR A 279 8.39 20.16 15.78
C TYR A 279 7.37 21.18 16.28
N GLU A 280 7.81 22.25 16.93
CA GLU A 280 6.93 23.33 17.34
C GLU A 280 6.32 24.10 16.15
N GLU A 281 7.10 24.37 15.09
CA GLU A 281 6.57 24.96 13.86
C GLU A 281 5.44 24.10 13.27
N VAL A 282 5.64 22.78 13.16
CA VAL A 282 4.62 21.83 12.69
C VAL A 282 3.39 21.84 13.60
N ARG A 283 3.57 21.93 14.91
CA ARG A 283 2.50 22.04 15.90
C ARG A 283 1.67 23.31 15.70
N GLN A 284 2.34 24.46 15.45
CA GLN A 284 1.63 25.72 15.22
C GLN A 284 0.77 25.65 13.93
N ILE A 285 1.27 25.00 12.86
CA ILE A 285 0.48 24.78 11.65
C ILE A 285 -0.76 23.93 11.95
N PHE A 286 -0.61 22.87 12.75
CA PHE A 286 -1.75 22.04 13.20
C PHE A 286 -2.79 22.88 13.95
N LEU A 287 -2.38 23.66 14.95
CA LEU A 287 -3.29 24.46 15.78
C LEU A 287 -4.04 25.50 14.95
N GLN A 288 -3.36 26.20 14.03
CA GLN A 288 -3.99 27.14 13.11
C GLN A 288 -5.04 26.46 12.20
N GLY A 289 -4.74 25.23 11.74
CA GLY A 289 -5.68 24.43 10.96
C GLY A 289 -6.94 24.04 11.76
N GLU A 290 -6.78 23.72 13.05
CA GLU A 290 -7.91 23.41 13.94
C GLU A 290 -8.78 24.64 14.22
N GLU A 291 -8.16 25.80 14.44
CA GLU A 291 -8.92 27.05 14.62
C GLU A 291 -9.74 27.43 13.38
N LYS A 292 -9.17 27.25 12.18
CA LYS A 292 -9.87 27.49 10.93
C LYS A 292 -11.08 26.56 10.78
N ARG A 293 -10.89 25.25 11.01
CA ARG A 293 -11.99 24.27 10.96
C ARG A 293 -13.12 24.60 11.94
N LYS A 294 -12.80 25.01 13.16
CA LYS A 294 -13.81 25.43 14.15
C LYS A 294 -14.62 26.66 13.75
N LYS A 295 -14.04 27.55 12.92
CA LYS A 295 -14.73 28.71 12.38
C LYS A 295 -15.64 28.38 11.18
N GLU A 296 -15.28 27.36 10.38
CA GLU A 296 -16.06 26.90 9.21
C GLU A 296 -17.29 26.04 9.60
N VAL A 297 -17.32 25.48 10.80
CA VAL A 297 -18.43 24.65 11.33
C VAL A 297 -19.46 25.50 12.08
N LYS A 298 -19.16 26.75 12.39
CA LYS A 298 -20.10 27.75 12.97
C LYS A 298 -20.78 28.54 11.84
#